data_792979d7e38334a34845793f740c1d0f
#
_entry.id   792979d7e38334a34845793f740c1d0f
#
_cell.length_a   1.000
_cell.length_b   1.000
_cell.length_c   1.000
_cell.angle_alpha   90.00
_cell.angle_beta   90.00
_cell.angle_gamma   90.00
#
_symmetry.space_group_name_H-M   'P 1'
#
loop_
_entity.id
_entity.type
_entity.pdbx_description
1 polymer ?
#
loop_
_entity_poly.entity_id
_entity_poly.type
_entity_poly.pdbx_seq_one_letter_code
_entity_poly.pdbx_strand_id
1 'polypeptide(L)'
;MEQAVEQTVRNQQRDYIPQLYKFAQIVMATNKNAVKYATTGTPKKFWTVWKEQDTAFLGQALERYLSGKTPTEQDRCMVSLFHPSRVLELIRYFILFDANVKKICRYQQYFAIKEISKTVQKADERGNRQSGVIWHTQGSGKSLTMVMLAKYLLMELAPCNPKVVVVTDRKELDRQISTTFAHTRLN
;
A
#
# COMPACT_ATOMS: atom_id res chain seq x y z
N MET A 1 -22.16 2.41 -2.77
CA MET A 1 -20.75 2.43 -2.33
C MET A 1 -20.50 3.46 -1.23
N GLU A 2 -20.85 4.72 -1.40
CA GLU A 2 -20.61 5.76 -0.40
C GLU A 2 -21.25 5.50 0.94
N GLN A 3 -22.51 5.05 0.95
CA GLN A 3 -23.22 4.65 2.18
C GLN A 3 -22.50 3.53 2.94
N ALA A 4 -21.94 2.55 2.24
CA ALA A 4 -21.20 1.46 2.87
C ALA A 4 -19.89 1.96 3.52
N VAL A 5 -19.20 2.92 2.89
CA VAL A 5 -18.04 3.58 3.48
C VAL A 5 -18.44 4.38 4.72
N GLU A 6 -19.50 5.18 4.63
CA GLU A 6 -20.03 5.99 5.74
C GLU A 6 -20.43 5.11 6.92
N GLN A 7 -21.11 4.00 6.66
CA GLN A 7 -21.50 3.04 7.68
C GLN A 7 -20.25 2.45 8.35
N THR A 8 -19.24 2.05 7.57
CA THR A 8 -18.01 1.49 8.12
C THR A 8 -17.26 2.52 8.97
N VAL A 9 -17.19 3.78 8.54
CA VAL A 9 -16.57 4.87 9.32
C VAL A 9 -17.37 5.14 10.61
N ARG A 10 -18.70 5.18 10.53
CA ARG A 10 -19.57 5.37 11.69
C ARG A 10 -19.41 4.26 12.71
N ASN A 11 -19.36 3.00 12.26
CA ASN A 11 -19.25 1.83 13.14
C ASN A 11 -17.95 1.80 13.96
N GLN A 12 -16.94 2.56 13.58
CA GLN A 12 -15.68 2.72 14.32
C GLN A 12 -15.79 3.73 15.47
N GLN A 13 -16.86 4.52 15.55
CA GLN A 13 -17.04 5.54 16.59
C GLN A 13 -17.46 4.90 17.93
N ARG A 14 -17.20 5.65 19.02
CA ARG A 14 -17.39 5.18 20.40
C ARG A 14 -18.77 4.57 20.68
N ASP A 15 -19.81 5.13 20.10
CA ASP A 15 -21.21 4.75 20.36
C ASP A 15 -21.68 3.55 19.52
N TYR A 16 -20.78 2.94 18.75
CA TYR A 16 -21.12 1.79 17.90
C TYR A 16 -20.31 0.55 18.30
N ILE A 17 -19.48 0.00 17.42
CA ILE A 17 -18.74 -1.24 17.62
C ILE A 17 -17.21 -1.09 17.45
N PRO A 18 -16.57 -0.07 18.10
CA PRO A 18 -15.14 0.21 17.90
C PRO A 18 -14.24 -0.98 18.25
N GLN A 19 -14.68 -1.86 19.12
CA GLN A 19 -13.90 -3.02 19.57
C GLN A 19 -13.58 -3.98 18.42
N LEU A 20 -14.51 -4.14 17.45
CA LEU A 20 -14.29 -4.96 16.27
C LEU A 20 -13.12 -4.44 15.41
N TYR A 21 -12.91 -3.13 15.41
CA TYR A 21 -11.90 -2.49 14.54
C TYR A 21 -10.51 -2.39 15.16
N LYS A 22 -10.34 -2.71 16.44
CA LYS A 22 -9.03 -2.62 17.13
C LYS A 22 -7.96 -3.46 16.46
N PHE A 23 -8.33 -4.64 15.99
CA PHE A 23 -7.41 -5.59 15.38
C PHE A 23 -7.48 -5.60 13.85
N ALA A 24 -8.46 -4.89 13.25
CA ALA A 24 -8.60 -4.84 11.81
C ALA A 24 -7.41 -4.09 11.18
N GLN A 25 -6.73 -4.76 10.24
CA GLN A 25 -5.62 -4.16 9.50
C GLN A 25 -6.14 -3.40 8.29
N ILE A 26 -7.10 -3.95 7.59
CA ILE A 26 -7.73 -3.40 6.40
C ILE A 26 -9.24 -3.42 6.61
N VAL A 27 -9.92 -2.37 6.21
CA VAL A 27 -11.37 -2.28 6.15
C VAL A 27 -11.80 -2.09 4.70
N MET A 28 -12.94 -2.67 4.34
CA MET A 28 -13.42 -2.67 2.97
C MET A 28 -14.91 -2.33 2.93
N ALA A 29 -15.30 -1.55 1.94
CA ALA A 29 -16.68 -1.37 1.53
C ALA A 29 -16.82 -1.88 0.10
N THR A 30 -17.81 -2.74 -0.16
CA THR A 30 -17.95 -3.40 -1.45
C THR A 30 -19.39 -3.57 -1.88
N ASN A 31 -19.59 -3.57 -3.18
CA ASN A 31 -20.74 -4.14 -3.87
C ASN A 31 -20.24 -4.84 -5.14
N LYS A 32 -21.14 -5.50 -5.88
CA LYS A 32 -20.77 -6.26 -7.08
C LYS A 32 -19.91 -5.48 -8.08
N ASN A 33 -20.12 -4.16 -8.20
CA ASN A 33 -19.54 -3.33 -9.26
C ASN A 33 -18.38 -2.44 -8.79
N ALA A 34 -18.12 -2.36 -7.47
CA ALA A 34 -17.08 -1.48 -6.95
C ALA A 34 -16.60 -1.93 -5.57
N VAL A 35 -15.33 -1.65 -5.30
CA VAL A 35 -14.68 -1.91 -4.00
C VAL A 35 -13.86 -0.70 -3.60
N LYS A 36 -13.99 -0.28 -2.36
CA LYS A 36 -13.08 0.68 -1.73
C LYS A 36 -12.48 0.07 -0.47
N TYR A 37 -11.22 0.37 -0.21
CA TYR A 37 -10.52 -0.09 1.00
C TYR A 37 -9.78 1.04 1.69
N ALA A 38 -9.49 0.82 2.95
CA ALA A 38 -8.75 1.74 3.82
C ALA A 38 -8.19 0.98 5.03
N THR A 39 -7.59 1.70 5.95
CA THR A 39 -7.33 1.24 7.33
C THR A 39 -8.37 1.79 8.29
N THR A 40 -8.40 1.26 9.50
CA THR A 40 -9.20 1.83 10.60
C THR A 40 -8.82 3.29 10.85
N GLY A 41 -9.81 4.12 11.18
CA GLY A 41 -9.62 5.55 11.41
C GLY A 41 -9.48 6.40 10.14
N THR A 42 -9.47 5.80 8.95
CA THR A 42 -9.33 6.56 7.69
C THR A 42 -10.61 7.33 7.36
N PRO A 43 -10.56 8.67 7.23
CA PRO A 43 -11.71 9.47 6.79
C PRO A 43 -12.18 9.07 5.39
N LYS A 44 -13.51 9.18 5.13
CA LYS A 44 -14.16 8.80 3.86
C LYS A 44 -13.42 9.25 2.60
N LYS A 45 -12.92 10.50 2.59
CA LYS A 45 -12.24 11.09 1.42
C LYS A 45 -10.91 10.40 1.01
N PHE A 46 -10.33 9.59 1.90
CA PHE A 46 -9.07 8.87 1.66
C PHE A 46 -9.25 7.39 1.36
N TRP A 47 -10.50 6.89 1.36
CA TRP A 47 -10.77 5.54 0.90
C TRP A 47 -10.44 5.41 -0.58
N THR A 48 -9.76 4.36 -0.93
CA THR A 48 -9.20 4.17 -2.27
C THR A 48 -9.66 2.86 -2.90
N VAL A 49 -9.46 2.73 -4.21
CA VAL A 49 -9.73 1.52 -4.97
C VAL A 49 -8.43 0.75 -5.17
N TRP A 50 -8.54 -0.56 -5.30
CA TRP A 50 -7.45 -1.41 -5.75
C TRP A 50 -7.62 -1.70 -7.24
N LYS A 51 -6.57 -1.47 -8.03
CA LYS A 51 -6.51 -1.87 -9.43
C LYS A 51 -5.29 -2.76 -9.59
N GLU A 52 -5.52 -4.03 -9.86
CA GLU A 52 -4.45 -4.99 -10.07
C GLU A 52 -3.74 -4.67 -11.39
N GLN A 53 -2.42 -4.57 -11.33
CA GLN A 53 -1.57 -4.33 -12.51
C GLN A 53 -0.87 -5.60 -12.99
N ASP A 54 -0.76 -6.62 -12.13
CA ASP A 54 -0.27 -7.93 -12.52
C ASP A 54 -1.41 -8.77 -13.09
N THR A 55 -1.58 -8.68 -14.39
CA THR A 55 -2.67 -9.38 -15.11
C THR A 55 -2.51 -10.90 -15.10
N ALA A 56 -1.28 -11.40 -15.07
CA ALA A 56 -1.01 -12.84 -15.01
C ALA A 56 -1.42 -13.40 -13.63
N PHE A 57 -1.00 -12.73 -12.55
CA PHE A 57 -1.42 -13.07 -11.21
C PHE A 57 -2.94 -13.03 -11.05
N LEU A 58 -3.60 -11.95 -11.53
CA LEU A 58 -5.04 -11.81 -11.46
C LEU A 58 -5.76 -12.92 -12.23
N GLY A 59 -5.31 -13.25 -13.44
CA GLY A 59 -5.89 -14.31 -14.26
C GLY A 59 -5.85 -15.67 -13.57
N GLN A 60 -4.70 -16.07 -13.06
CA GLN A 60 -4.53 -17.32 -12.31
C GLN A 60 -5.40 -17.38 -11.06
N ALA A 61 -5.48 -16.27 -10.31
CA ALA A 61 -6.30 -16.20 -9.11
C ALA A 61 -7.80 -16.29 -9.43
N LEU A 62 -8.28 -15.62 -10.48
CA LEU A 62 -9.67 -15.68 -10.92
C LEU A 62 -10.04 -17.08 -11.40
N GLU A 63 -9.20 -17.71 -12.21
CA GLU A 63 -9.42 -19.07 -12.69
C GLU A 63 -9.57 -20.05 -11.52
N ARG A 64 -8.68 -19.95 -10.53
CA ARG A 64 -8.69 -20.82 -9.35
C ARG A 64 -9.94 -20.68 -8.48
N TYR A 65 -10.44 -19.44 -8.29
CA TYR A 65 -11.51 -19.19 -7.33
C TYR A 65 -12.91 -19.05 -7.94
N LEU A 66 -13.04 -18.77 -9.23
CA LEU A 66 -14.34 -18.52 -9.84
C LEU A 66 -14.90 -19.69 -10.67
N SER A 67 -14.09 -20.70 -10.98
CA SER A 67 -14.53 -21.90 -11.69
C SER A 67 -15.35 -21.58 -12.96
N GLY A 68 -14.89 -20.65 -13.79
CA GLY A 68 -15.52 -20.28 -15.06
C GLY A 68 -16.66 -19.25 -14.98
N LYS A 69 -16.98 -18.70 -13.81
CA LYS A 69 -17.93 -17.58 -13.68
C LYS A 69 -17.32 -16.28 -14.18
N THR A 70 -18.13 -15.42 -14.79
CA THR A 70 -17.70 -14.08 -15.19
C THR A 70 -17.34 -13.24 -13.97
N PRO A 71 -16.09 -12.76 -13.87
CA PRO A 71 -15.62 -12.00 -12.71
C PRO A 71 -16.30 -10.64 -12.60
N THR A 72 -16.74 -10.29 -11.41
CA THR A 72 -17.17 -8.93 -11.06
C THR A 72 -16.00 -8.09 -10.55
N GLU A 73 -16.17 -6.77 -10.38
CA GLU A 73 -15.14 -5.93 -9.75
C GLU A 73 -14.86 -6.34 -8.29
N GLN A 74 -15.90 -6.82 -7.60
CA GLN A 74 -15.74 -7.40 -6.26
C GLN A 74 -14.84 -8.62 -6.29
N ASP A 75 -15.07 -9.56 -7.20
CA ASP A 75 -14.26 -10.78 -7.33
C ASP A 75 -12.80 -10.44 -7.67
N ARG A 76 -12.58 -9.54 -8.63
CA ARG A 76 -11.23 -9.07 -9.01
C ARG A 76 -10.47 -8.51 -7.81
N CYS A 77 -11.13 -7.66 -7.02
CA CYS A 77 -10.49 -7.07 -5.85
C CYS A 77 -10.26 -8.11 -4.74
N MET A 78 -11.22 -9.01 -4.52
CA MET A 78 -11.10 -10.05 -3.48
C MET A 78 -9.94 -11.00 -3.77
N VAL A 79 -9.81 -11.49 -4.98
CA VAL A 79 -8.74 -12.44 -5.33
C VAL A 79 -7.38 -11.77 -5.47
N SER A 80 -7.32 -10.46 -5.72
CA SER A 80 -6.06 -9.72 -5.84
C SER A 80 -5.61 -9.07 -4.54
N LEU A 81 -6.35 -8.10 -4.01
CA LEU A 81 -5.99 -7.38 -2.79
C LEU A 81 -5.98 -8.29 -1.57
N PHE A 82 -6.97 -9.19 -1.45
CA PHE A 82 -7.12 -10.08 -0.30
C PHE A 82 -6.51 -11.47 -0.53
N HIS A 83 -5.71 -11.66 -1.57
CA HIS A 83 -4.89 -12.86 -1.67
C HIS A 83 -3.98 -12.99 -0.43
N PRO A 84 -3.91 -14.15 0.23
CA PRO A 84 -3.22 -14.28 1.52
C PRO A 84 -1.80 -13.75 1.53
N SER A 85 -0.99 -14.05 0.51
CA SER A 85 0.38 -13.55 0.41
C SER A 85 0.43 -12.02 0.25
N ARG A 86 -0.52 -11.44 -0.51
CA ARG A 86 -0.63 -10.00 -0.71
C ARG A 86 -1.01 -9.28 0.59
N VAL A 87 -1.97 -9.82 1.34
CA VAL A 87 -2.38 -9.25 2.63
C VAL A 87 -1.23 -9.26 3.62
N LEU A 88 -0.50 -10.36 3.72
CA LEU A 88 0.69 -10.45 4.59
C LEU A 88 1.77 -9.43 4.17
N GLU A 89 2.02 -9.29 2.89
CA GLU A 89 2.96 -8.30 2.35
C GLU A 89 2.51 -6.87 2.64
N LEU A 90 1.22 -6.56 2.46
CA LEU A 90 0.64 -5.25 2.78
C LEU A 90 0.78 -4.91 4.25
N ILE A 91 0.48 -5.84 5.14
CA ILE A 91 0.60 -5.64 6.59
C ILE A 91 2.07 -5.40 6.97
N ARG A 92 2.98 -6.18 6.42
CA ARG A 92 4.41 -6.12 6.76
C ARG A 92 5.07 -4.85 6.28
N TYR A 93 4.81 -4.40 5.04
CA TYR A 93 5.59 -3.34 4.40
C TYR A 93 4.80 -2.09 4.06
N PHE A 94 3.51 -2.20 3.81
CA PHE A 94 2.69 -1.15 3.17
C PHE A 94 1.61 -0.57 4.08
N ILE A 95 1.57 -1.01 5.33
CA ILE A 95 0.84 -0.35 6.41
C ILE A 95 1.86 0.31 7.32
N LEU A 96 1.65 1.58 7.63
CA LEU A 96 2.46 2.32 8.58
C LEU A 96 1.62 3.32 9.38
N PHE A 97 2.21 3.80 10.46
CA PHE A 97 1.63 4.84 11.29
C PHE A 97 2.36 6.15 11.00
N ASP A 98 1.62 7.17 10.59
CA ASP A 98 2.13 8.52 10.38
C ASP A 98 1.37 9.44 11.33
N ALA A 99 2.08 10.04 12.28
CA ALA A 99 1.50 10.82 13.39
C ALA A 99 0.36 10.07 14.12
N ASN A 100 0.57 8.79 14.43
CA ASN A 100 -0.41 7.87 15.04
C ASN A 100 -1.65 7.55 14.16
N VAL A 101 -1.69 8.01 12.93
CA VAL A 101 -2.72 7.65 11.97
C VAL A 101 -2.26 6.46 11.15
N LYS A 102 -3.01 5.36 11.22
CA LYS A 102 -2.76 4.16 10.42
C LYS A 102 -3.05 4.45 8.95
N LYS A 103 -2.11 4.16 8.08
CA LYS A 103 -2.20 4.39 6.63
C LYS A 103 -1.80 3.13 5.86
N ILE A 104 -2.49 2.86 4.76
CA ILE A 104 -2.17 1.80 3.82
C ILE A 104 -1.82 2.41 2.47
N CYS A 105 -0.94 1.75 1.71
CA CYS A 105 -0.58 2.19 0.37
C CYS A 105 -1.78 2.19 -0.58
N ARG A 106 -1.70 3.03 -1.60
CA ARG A 106 -2.52 2.92 -2.81
C ARG A 106 -1.88 1.91 -3.77
N TYR A 107 -2.66 1.33 -4.68
CA TYR A 107 -2.14 0.34 -5.63
C TYR A 107 -0.95 0.86 -6.44
N GLN A 108 -0.98 2.15 -6.87
CA GLN A 108 0.13 2.74 -7.61
C GLN A 108 1.44 2.75 -6.81
N GLN A 109 1.35 3.02 -5.50
CA GLN A 109 2.51 3.01 -4.60
C GLN A 109 3.05 1.59 -4.44
N TYR A 110 2.16 0.62 -4.25
CA TYR A 110 2.51 -0.79 -4.14
C TYR A 110 3.28 -1.27 -5.38
N PHE A 111 2.69 -1.11 -6.57
CA PHE A 111 3.33 -1.59 -7.80
C PHE A 111 4.60 -0.84 -8.16
N ALA A 112 4.65 0.48 -7.91
CA ALA A 112 5.87 1.26 -8.09
C ALA A 112 7.00 0.71 -7.21
N ILE A 113 6.75 0.47 -5.92
CA ILE A 113 7.76 -0.05 -5.00
C ILE A 113 8.21 -1.45 -5.42
N LYS A 114 7.32 -2.32 -5.85
CA LYS A 114 7.66 -3.66 -6.35
C LYS A 114 8.58 -3.57 -7.58
N GLU A 115 8.30 -2.67 -8.51
CA GLU A 115 9.11 -2.50 -9.72
C GLU A 115 10.47 -1.87 -9.41
N ILE A 116 10.51 -0.87 -8.53
CA ILE A 116 11.77 -0.29 -8.04
C ILE A 116 12.64 -1.37 -7.41
N SER A 117 12.06 -2.19 -6.53
CA SER A 117 12.81 -3.26 -5.87
C SER A 117 13.43 -4.24 -6.87
N LYS A 118 12.66 -4.64 -7.90
CA LYS A 118 13.20 -5.48 -8.99
C LYS A 118 14.34 -4.80 -9.74
N THR A 119 14.21 -3.50 -9.99
CA THR A 119 15.19 -2.71 -10.75
C THR A 119 16.50 -2.56 -9.96
N VAL A 120 16.41 -2.15 -8.70
CA VAL A 120 17.63 -1.93 -7.88
C VAL A 120 18.34 -3.21 -7.49
N GLN A 121 17.69 -4.37 -7.61
CA GLN A 121 18.36 -5.67 -7.41
C GLN A 121 19.21 -6.09 -8.61
N LYS A 122 18.96 -5.54 -9.80
CA LYS A 122 19.79 -5.78 -10.98
C LYS A 122 21.09 -4.99 -10.85
N ALA A 123 22.20 -5.64 -11.11
CA ALA A 123 23.52 -5.02 -11.18
C ALA A 123 24.11 -5.27 -12.57
N ASP A 124 24.90 -4.30 -13.05
CA ASP A 124 25.72 -4.49 -14.25
C ASP A 124 26.97 -5.35 -13.95
N GLU A 125 27.77 -5.63 -14.97
CA GLU A 125 29.03 -6.40 -14.83
C GLU A 125 30.05 -5.76 -13.89
N ARG A 126 29.91 -4.45 -13.61
CA ARG A 126 30.75 -3.69 -12.69
C ARG A 126 30.17 -3.61 -11.27
N GLY A 127 29.00 -4.23 -11.03
CA GLY A 127 28.33 -4.23 -9.75
C GLY A 127 27.48 -2.97 -9.47
N ASN A 128 27.35 -2.04 -10.44
CA ASN A 128 26.49 -0.88 -10.27
C ASN A 128 25.02 -1.26 -10.34
N ARG A 129 24.22 -0.74 -9.40
CA ARG A 129 22.78 -0.95 -9.39
C ARG A 129 22.09 -0.18 -10.51
N GLN A 130 21.06 -0.77 -11.09
CA GLN A 130 20.28 -0.11 -12.13
C GLN A 130 19.52 1.07 -11.54
N SER A 131 19.59 2.23 -12.21
CA SER A 131 18.84 3.45 -11.85
C SER A 131 17.49 3.51 -12.56
N GLY A 132 16.62 4.40 -12.09
CA GLY A 132 15.32 4.64 -12.71
C GLY A 132 14.71 5.96 -12.26
N VAL A 133 13.65 6.37 -12.93
CA VAL A 133 12.84 7.55 -12.61
C VAL A 133 11.41 7.12 -12.30
N ILE A 134 10.87 7.64 -11.21
CA ILE A 134 9.49 7.39 -10.81
C ILE A 134 8.70 8.67 -10.97
N TRP A 135 7.70 8.61 -11.85
CA TRP A 135 6.80 9.71 -12.07
C TRP A 135 5.53 9.57 -11.23
N HIS A 136 5.33 10.47 -10.31
CA HIS A 136 4.12 10.56 -9.49
C HIS A 136 3.49 11.95 -9.60
N THR A 137 2.18 12.04 -9.76
CA THR A 137 1.44 13.30 -9.76
C THR A 137 1.56 14.03 -8.42
N GLN A 138 1.36 15.34 -8.42
CA GLN A 138 1.30 16.12 -7.19
C GLN A 138 0.16 15.61 -6.28
N GLY A 139 0.37 15.55 -4.97
CA GLY A 139 -0.64 15.08 -4.01
C GLY A 139 -0.85 13.55 -3.98
N SER A 140 -0.09 12.76 -4.75
CA SER A 140 -0.21 11.29 -4.78
C SER A 140 0.38 10.55 -3.57
N GLY A 141 0.97 11.28 -2.61
CA GLY A 141 1.60 10.70 -1.42
C GLY A 141 3.06 10.28 -1.61
N LYS A 142 3.84 11.04 -2.40
CA LYS A 142 5.26 10.74 -2.68
C LYS A 142 6.08 10.47 -1.42
N SER A 143 5.95 11.30 -0.37
CA SER A 143 6.70 11.15 0.88
C SER A 143 6.40 9.79 1.55
N LEU A 144 5.12 9.37 1.60
CA LEU A 144 4.76 8.05 2.10
C LEU A 144 5.29 6.93 1.22
N THR A 145 5.31 7.12 -0.11
CA THR A 145 5.90 6.14 -1.03
C THR A 145 7.39 5.97 -0.76
N MET A 146 8.13 7.05 -0.50
CA MET A 146 9.56 7.00 -0.18
C MET A 146 9.81 6.27 1.15
N VAL A 147 9.00 6.52 2.17
CA VAL A 147 9.08 5.83 3.47
C VAL A 147 8.78 4.33 3.31
N MET A 148 7.70 3.99 2.59
CA MET A 148 7.34 2.59 2.32
C MET A 148 8.41 1.87 1.50
N LEU A 149 9.00 2.54 0.51
CA LEU A 149 10.11 2.02 -0.28
C LEU A 149 11.34 1.76 0.59
N ALA A 150 11.74 2.72 1.42
CA ALA A 150 12.87 2.54 2.32
C ALA A 150 12.63 1.35 3.26
N LYS A 151 11.45 1.28 3.89
CA LYS A 151 11.07 0.14 4.74
C LYS A 151 11.15 -1.19 3.98
N TYR A 152 10.58 -1.23 2.77
CA TYR A 152 10.55 -2.42 1.94
C TYR A 152 11.98 -2.89 1.61
N LEU A 153 12.84 -1.99 1.13
CA LEU A 153 14.22 -2.31 0.76
C LEU A 153 15.06 -2.74 1.96
N LEU A 154 14.96 -2.04 3.10
CA LEU A 154 15.69 -2.38 4.32
C LEU A 154 15.31 -3.76 4.86
N MET A 155 14.04 -4.15 4.76
CA MET A 155 13.55 -5.43 5.27
C MET A 155 13.75 -6.59 4.28
N GLU A 156 13.50 -6.37 2.98
CA GLU A 156 13.65 -7.42 1.96
C GLU A 156 15.11 -7.69 1.60
N LEU A 157 15.95 -6.67 1.62
CA LEU A 157 17.37 -6.79 1.33
C LEU A 157 18.23 -6.87 2.60
N ALA A 158 17.63 -7.08 3.76
CA ALA A 158 18.34 -7.17 5.04
C ALA A 158 19.60 -8.06 5.02
N PRO A 159 19.62 -9.24 4.35
CA PRO A 159 20.84 -10.05 4.25
C PRO A 159 22.01 -9.35 3.55
N CYS A 160 21.74 -8.36 2.70
CA CYS A 160 22.74 -7.57 2.00
C CYS A 160 23.17 -6.31 2.77
N ASN A 161 22.66 -6.09 3.99
CA ASN A 161 22.88 -4.89 4.81
C ASN A 161 22.70 -3.57 4.00
N PRO A 162 21.53 -3.33 3.42
CA PRO A 162 21.29 -2.20 2.53
C PRO A 162 21.33 -0.89 3.31
N LYS A 163 21.81 0.18 2.65
CA LYS A 163 21.72 1.55 3.14
C LYS A 163 20.86 2.35 2.18
N VAL A 164 19.90 3.08 2.72
CA VAL A 164 19.02 3.98 1.94
C VAL A 164 19.40 5.42 2.29
N VAL A 165 19.79 6.19 1.27
CA VAL A 165 20.11 7.61 1.40
C VAL A 165 19.05 8.41 0.64
N VAL A 166 18.42 9.35 1.31
CA VAL A 166 17.45 10.28 0.72
C VAL A 166 18.11 11.63 0.54
N VAL A 167 18.13 12.12 -0.70
CA VAL A 167 18.70 13.43 -1.03
C VAL A 167 17.57 14.35 -1.49
N THR A 168 17.52 15.56 -0.93
CA THR A 168 16.51 16.58 -1.26
C THR A 168 17.19 17.88 -1.63
N ASP A 169 16.58 18.65 -2.55
CA ASP A 169 17.08 19.94 -3.01
C ASP A 169 16.59 21.13 -2.16
N ARG A 170 15.58 20.91 -1.31
CA ARG A 170 14.90 21.96 -0.54
C ARG A 170 14.79 21.62 0.93
N LYS A 171 15.14 22.56 1.80
CA LYS A 171 15.03 22.39 3.26
C LYS A 171 13.62 22.08 3.76
N GLU A 172 12.59 22.63 3.11
CA GLU A 172 11.19 22.36 3.44
C GLU A 172 10.82 20.91 3.12
N LEU A 173 11.25 20.40 1.95
CA LEU A 173 11.04 19.02 1.54
C LEU A 173 11.81 18.05 2.44
N ASP A 174 13.05 18.37 2.77
CA ASP A 174 13.85 17.60 3.73
C ASP A 174 13.14 17.49 5.09
N ARG A 175 12.67 18.59 5.65
CA ARG A 175 11.92 18.60 6.91
C ARG A 175 10.65 17.75 6.82
N GLN A 176 9.87 17.87 5.73
CA GLN A 176 8.66 17.09 5.54
C GLN A 176 8.97 15.58 5.47
N ILE A 177 9.98 15.20 4.72
CA ILE A 177 10.38 13.80 4.57
C ILE A 177 10.90 13.25 5.89
N SER A 178 11.85 13.96 6.54
CA SER A 178 12.41 13.57 7.85
C SER A 178 11.32 13.41 8.90
N THR A 179 10.34 14.33 8.95
CA THR A 179 9.18 14.22 9.85
C THR A 179 8.36 12.98 9.55
N THR A 180 8.11 12.66 8.28
CA THR A 180 7.37 11.45 7.89
C THR A 180 8.12 10.19 8.31
N PHE A 181 9.44 10.12 8.12
CA PHE A 181 10.26 9.00 8.57
C PHE A 181 10.22 8.85 10.10
N ALA A 182 10.39 9.93 10.84
CA ALA A 182 10.34 9.93 12.32
C ALA A 182 8.98 9.44 12.85
N HIS A 183 7.88 9.92 12.25
CA HIS A 183 6.53 9.50 12.62
C HIS A 183 6.26 8.00 12.35
N THR A 184 6.90 7.42 11.36
CA THR A 184 6.73 5.99 11.02
C THR A 184 7.63 5.06 11.83
N ARG A 185 8.48 5.61 12.71
CA ARG A 185 9.42 4.85 13.55
C ARG A 185 10.33 3.90 12.74
N LEU A 186 10.68 4.31 11.54
CA LEU A 186 11.71 3.68 10.73
C LEU A 186 13.05 4.38 11.06
N ASN A 187 13.60 4.05 12.22
CA ASN A 187 14.95 4.46 12.63
C ASN A 187 15.92 3.30 12.44
#